data_24b991b37e33a93d1ae7c6bf9505e091
#
_entry.id   24b991b37e33a93d1ae7c6bf9505e091
#
_cell.length_a   1.000
_cell.length_b   1.000
_cell.length_c   1.000
_cell.angle_alpha   90.00
_cell.angle_beta   90.00
_cell.angle_gamma   90.00
#
_symmetry.space_group_name_H-M   'P 1'
#
loop_
_entity.id
_entity.type
_entity.pdbx_description
1 polymer ?
#
loop_
_entity_poly.entity_id
_entity_poly.type
_entity_poly.pdbx_seq_one_letter_code
_entity_poly.pdbx_strand_id
1 'polypeptide(L)'
;MNKKNHIIATNEGAAVSIGIGHYLSTKKIPAIYMQNSGLSNALNPLISIAHEKVYSIPLILIIGWRGSPRLKDEPQHNVKGKITEQILKLLNIKYTILRSVSDINKFDKQIKSAKKNKSIVACLIEQGTLKKIKNTKKKKDFYNLDKELFFKTLLENLKKNTKIISSTGYNSRELMYIRKKYKFNNTKDFYMVGGMGHTSSVALGYSLSSKNKTICIDGDGSLLMHLGSIKTAGTFANKNFKYILLNNNAHDSVGGQSTYANDIDFEKLSKSLGFQKFYSIKDLKNLKTIIKKFLLDKSLCFLEVKVTNSKIKKLPRPTDLIKLKNQFMR
;
A
#
# COMPACT_ATOMS: atom_id res chain seq x y z
N MET A 1 24.64 -2.08 4.70
CA MET A 1 23.94 -3.17 5.41
C MET A 1 24.04 -4.42 4.57
N ASN A 2 24.39 -5.56 5.15
CA ASN A 2 24.41 -6.84 4.42
C ASN A 2 22.97 -7.20 4.03
N LYS A 3 22.71 -7.59 2.75
CA LYS A 3 21.37 -7.94 2.25
C LYS A 3 20.65 -9.00 3.10
N LYS A 4 21.43 -9.91 3.73
CA LYS A 4 20.88 -10.94 4.63
C LYS A 4 20.24 -10.38 5.91
N ASN A 5 20.55 -9.14 6.29
CA ASN A 5 20.07 -8.50 7.52
C ASN A 5 19.03 -7.41 7.26
N HIS A 6 18.54 -7.27 6.02
CA HIS A 6 17.53 -6.28 5.64
C HIS A 6 16.43 -6.96 4.84
N ILE A 7 15.27 -7.15 5.46
CA ILE A 7 14.10 -7.79 4.87
C ILE A 7 13.03 -6.74 4.62
N ILE A 8 12.47 -6.70 3.42
CA ILE A 8 11.30 -5.91 3.08
C ILE A 8 10.09 -6.82 3.19
N ALA A 9 9.27 -6.61 4.22
CA ALA A 9 8.05 -7.38 4.45
C ALA A 9 6.89 -6.86 3.61
N THR A 10 5.91 -7.70 3.34
CA THR A 10 4.71 -7.35 2.57
C THR A 10 3.79 -6.37 3.30
N ASN A 11 3.77 -6.43 4.64
CA ASN A 11 3.04 -5.51 5.52
C ASN A 11 3.71 -5.40 6.89
N GLU A 12 3.26 -4.46 7.69
CA GLU A 12 3.88 -4.13 8.98
C GLU A 12 3.67 -5.22 10.04
N GLY A 13 2.55 -5.94 10.01
CA GLY A 13 2.31 -7.10 10.87
C GLY A 13 3.30 -8.22 10.60
N ALA A 14 3.54 -8.50 9.31
CA ALA A 14 4.57 -9.46 8.90
C ALA A 14 5.97 -9.00 9.31
N ALA A 15 6.29 -7.71 9.20
CA ALA A 15 7.57 -7.15 9.63
C ALA A 15 7.82 -7.37 11.13
N VAL A 16 6.81 -7.10 11.96
CA VAL A 16 6.87 -7.36 13.42
C VAL A 16 7.07 -8.85 13.69
N SER A 17 6.31 -9.72 13.02
CA SER A 17 6.36 -11.17 13.22
C SER A 17 7.71 -11.77 12.81
N ILE A 18 8.30 -11.28 11.70
CA ILE A 18 9.67 -11.67 11.29
C ILE A 18 10.68 -11.23 12.36
N GLY A 19 10.53 -10.03 12.91
CA GLY A 19 11.36 -9.55 14.01
C GLY A 19 11.25 -10.43 15.25
N ILE A 20 10.04 -10.82 15.65
CA ILE A 20 9.80 -11.75 16.75
C ILE A 20 10.55 -13.08 16.52
N GLY A 21 10.40 -13.68 15.34
CA GLY A 21 11.09 -14.92 14.98
C GLY A 21 12.62 -14.78 15.01
N HIS A 22 13.15 -13.63 14.55
CA HIS A 22 14.58 -13.33 14.64
C HIS A 22 15.06 -13.30 16.10
N TYR A 23 14.33 -12.62 16.99
CA TYR A 23 14.69 -12.56 18.40
C TYR A 23 14.66 -13.95 19.04
N LEU A 24 13.65 -14.75 18.79
CA LEU A 24 13.50 -16.09 19.33
C LEU A 24 14.69 -17.00 18.95
N SER A 25 15.21 -16.87 17.74
CA SER A 25 16.32 -17.70 17.25
C SER A 25 17.70 -17.19 17.67
N THR A 26 17.87 -15.85 17.76
CA THR A 26 19.21 -15.27 17.92
C THR A 26 19.43 -14.55 19.25
N LYS A 27 18.37 -14.26 19.99
CA LYS A 27 18.34 -13.39 21.19
C LYS A 27 18.80 -11.94 20.91
N LYS A 28 18.96 -11.56 19.62
CA LYS A 28 19.32 -10.21 19.20
C LYS A 28 18.05 -9.41 18.93
N ILE A 29 17.97 -8.18 19.46
CA ILE A 29 16.80 -7.32 19.30
C ILE A 29 16.75 -6.79 17.87
N PRO A 30 15.66 -7.04 17.10
CA PRO A 30 15.51 -6.51 15.76
C PRO A 30 15.04 -5.05 15.78
N ALA A 31 15.42 -4.30 14.74
CA ALA A 31 14.85 -3.00 14.44
C ALA A 31 13.82 -3.13 13.32
N ILE A 32 12.61 -2.64 13.55
CA ILE A 32 11.50 -2.69 12.60
C ILE A 32 11.17 -1.27 12.18
N TYR A 33 11.41 -0.96 10.91
CA TYR A 33 11.09 0.35 10.33
C TYR A 33 9.71 0.31 9.66
N MET A 34 8.86 1.31 9.99
CA MET A 34 7.56 1.48 9.35
C MET A 34 7.14 2.96 9.34
N GLN A 35 6.16 3.29 8.52
CA GLN A 35 5.43 4.55 8.67
C GLN A 35 4.35 4.37 9.74
N ASN A 36 4.00 5.43 10.49
CA ASN A 36 2.94 5.34 11.50
C ASN A 36 1.58 4.91 10.95
N SER A 37 1.34 5.09 9.64
CA SER A 37 0.13 4.56 8.99
C SER A 37 0.03 3.03 9.05
N GLY A 38 1.15 2.34 9.14
CA GLY A 38 1.22 0.88 9.25
C GLY A 38 1.16 0.36 10.69
N LEU A 39 1.23 1.23 11.69
CA LEU A 39 1.17 0.81 13.09
C LEU A 39 -0.12 0.02 13.39
N SER A 40 -1.25 0.40 12.78
CA SER A 40 -2.52 -0.33 12.92
C SER A 40 -2.45 -1.78 12.41
N ASN A 41 -1.70 -2.05 11.36
CA ASN A 41 -1.49 -3.42 10.84
C ASN A 41 -0.57 -4.24 11.76
N ALA A 42 0.29 -3.56 12.52
CA ALA A 42 1.23 -4.18 13.45
C ALA A 42 0.61 -4.45 14.84
N LEU A 43 -0.56 -3.90 15.17
CA LEU A 43 -1.14 -3.98 16.51
C LEU A 43 -1.31 -5.43 16.99
N ASN A 44 -1.85 -6.30 16.14
CA ASN A 44 -2.10 -7.68 16.55
C ASN A 44 -0.82 -8.40 17.00
N PRO A 45 0.25 -8.52 16.22
CA PRO A 45 1.48 -9.19 16.67
C PRO A 45 2.20 -8.43 17.80
N LEU A 46 2.08 -7.11 17.89
CA LEU A 46 2.62 -6.34 19.02
C LEU A 46 1.91 -6.69 20.33
N ILE A 47 0.57 -6.76 20.32
CA ILE A 47 -0.25 -7.01 21.51
C ILE A 47 -0.25 -8.50 21.87
N SER A 48 -0.53 -9.37 20.88
CA SER A 48 -0.85 -10.77 21.14
C SER A 48 0.37 -11.68 21.20
N ILE A 49 1.57 -11.17 20.80
CA ILE A 49 2.81 -11.94 20.84
C ILE A 49 3.89 -11.17 21.61
N ALA A 50 4.30 -9.97 21.15
CA ALA A 50 5.50 -9.34 21.67
C ALA A 50 5.32 -8.62 23.02
N HIS A 51 4.09 -8.25 23.39
CA HIS A 51 3.79 -7.46 24.57
C HIS A 51 4.40 -8.07 25.86
N GLU A 52 4.81 -7.20 26.79
CA GLU A 52 5.45 -7.60 28.06
C GLU A 52 4.59 -8.55 28.93
N LYS A 53 3.27 -8.41 28.84
CA LYS A 53 2.30 -9.29 29.55
C LYS A 53 1.99 -10.61 28.79
N VAL A 54 2.62 -10.86 27.64
CA VAL A 54 2.42 -12.08 26.85
C VAL A 54 3.74 -12.85 26.78
N TYR A 55 4.57 -12.65 25.75
CA TYR A 55 5.86 -13.34 25.65
C TYR A 55 7.05 -12.43 25.99
N SER A 56 6.82 -11.16 26.26
CA SER A 56 7.87 -10.20 26.65
C SER A 56 9.05 -10.18 25.67
N ILE A 57 8.77 -9.96 24.39
CA ILE A 57 9.77 -9.97 23.32
C ILE A 57 10.23 -8.55 23.02
N PRO A 58 11.51 -8.20 23.24
CA PRO A 58 12.01 -6.86 22.98
C PRO A 58 12.11 -6.57 21.48
N LEU A 59 11.57 -5.43 21.06
CA LEU A 59 11.61 -4.93 19.70
C LEU A 59 11.97 -3.44 19.69
N ILE A 60 12.69 -2.99 18.67
CA ILE A 60 12.92 -1.57 18.40
C ILE A 60 12.05 -1.16 17.23
N LEU A 61 11.06 -0.28 17.46
CA LEU A 61 10.20 0.27 16.41
C LEU A 61 10.75 1.63 15.97
N ILE A 62 11.11 1.75 14.70
CA ILE A 62 11.53 3.01 14.07
C ILE A 62 10.38 3.49 13.21
N ILE A 63 9.65 4.50 13.68
CA ILE A 63 8.37 4.92 13.10
C ILE A 63 8.53 6.29 12.44
N GLY A 64 8.43 6.33 11.10
CA GLY A 64 8.30 7.57 10.36
C GLY A 64 6.94 8.22 10.65
N TRP A 65 6.94 9.36 11.36
CA TRP A 65 5.72 9.99 11.89
C TRP A 65 5.14 10.99 10.90
N ARG A 66 4.21 10.53 10.05
CA ARG A 66 3.40 11.39 9.18
C ARG A 66 2.22 11.97 9.96
N GLY A 67 1.86 13.21 9.63
CA GLY A 67 0.76 13.93 10.28
C GLY A 67 1.05 14.25 11.75
N SER A 68 2.32 14.41 12.12
CA SER A 68 2.67 14.89 13.47
C SER A 68 1.96 16.23 13.74
N PRO A 69 1.48 16.50 14.97
CA PRO A 69 0.72 17.72 15.28
C PRO A 69 1.43 19.04 14.94
N ARG A 70 2.75 19.01 14.77
CA ARG A 70 3.59 20.18 14.45
C ARG A 70 3.71 20.47 12.96
N LEU A 71 3.34 19.53 12.08
CA LEU A 71 3.54 19.63 10.65
C LEU A 71 2.22 19.47 9.90
N LYS A 72 2.02 20.31 8.87
CA LYS A 72 0.90 20.15 7.94
C LYS A 72 1.12 18.90 7.08
N ASP A 73 0.11 18.07 6.99
CA ASP A 73 0.15 16.85 6.18
C ASP A 73 -1.23 16.60 5.53
N GLU A 74 -1.34 15.52 4.77
CA GLU A 74 -2.56 15.13 4.07
C GLU A 74 -3.66 14.68 5.06
N PRO A 75 -4.95 14.83 4.71
CA PRO A 75 -6.08 14.54 5.62
C PRO A 75 -6.00 13.18 6.31
N GLN A 76 -5.65 12.10 5.56
CA GLN A 76 -5.53 10.75 6.09
C GLN A 76 -4.36 10.60 7.08
N HIS A 77 -3.31 11.43 6.95
CA HIS A 77 -2.17 11.43 7.87
C HIS A 77 -2.44 12.24 9.13
N ASN A 78 -3.25 13.30 9.06
CA ASN A 78 -3.55 14.15 10.22
C ASN A 78 -4.22 13.37 11.36
N VAL A 79 -5.18 12.49 11.04
CA VAL A 79 -5.83 11.63 12.05
C VAL A 79 -4.81 10.64 12.63
N LYS A 80 -4.09 9.90 11.77
CA LYS A 80 -3.10 8.90 12.21
C LYS A 80 -1.95 9.53 13.00
N GLY A 81 -1.52 10.73 12.64
CA GLY A 81 -0.49 11.46 13.35
C GLY A 81 -0.87 11.75 14.80
N LYS A 82 -2.09 12.24 15.02
CA LYS A 82 -2.62 12.56 16.35
C LYS A 82 -2.76 11.34 17.26
N ILE A 83 -3.19 10.20 16.73
CA ILE A 83 -3.41 8.98 17.54
C ILE A 83 -2.15 8.14 17.73
N THR A 84 -1.05 8.40 17.01
CA THR A 84 0.18 7.57 17.08
C THR A 84 0.73 7.48 18.50
N GLU A 85 0.89 8.61 19.19
CA GLU A 85 1.39 8.60 20.57
C GLU A 85 0.41 7.95 21.55
N GLN A 86 -0.90 8.11 21.31
CA GLN A 86 -1.94 7.49 22.14
C GLN A 86 -1.88 5.97 22.05
N ILE A 87 -1.69 5.43 20.85
CA ILE A 87 -1.53 3.98 20.63
C ILE A 87 -0.30 3.47 21.38
N LEU A 88 0.84 4.13 21.27
CA LEU A 88 2.05 3.71 21.98
C LEU A 88 1.87 3.75 23.50
N LYS A 89 1.19 4.77 24.02
CA LYS A 89 0.86 4.88 25.46
C LYS A 89 -0.07 3.77 25.92
N LEU A 90 -1.14 3.47 25.16
CA LEU A 90 -2.09 2.39 25.47
C LEU A 90 -1.40 1.02 25.51
N LEU A 91 -0.39 0.81 24.68
CA LEU A 91 0.41 -0.42 24.64
C LEU A 91 1.58 -0.40 25.65
N ASN A 92 1.67 0.59 26.52
CA ASN A 92 2.80 0.78 27.46
C ASN A 92 4.18 0.77 26.75
N ILE A 93 4.22 1.18 25.48
CA ILE A 93 5.46 1.25 24.70
C ILE A 93 6.14 2.60 24.98
N LYS A 94 7.31 2.56 25.62
CA LYS A 94 8.14 3.75 25.81
C LYS A 94 8.65 4.24 24.48
N TYR A 95 8.57 5.57 24.25
CA TYR A 95 9.03 6.15 22.97
C TYR A 95 9.81 7.45 23.17
N THR A 96 10.64 7.75 22.18
CA THR A 96 11.33 9.03 22.02
C THR A 96 10.93 9.66 20.69
N ILE A 97 10.61 10.95 20.69
CA ILE A 97 10.48 11.72 19.45
C ILE A 97 11.85 12.25 19.09
N LEU A 98 12.41 11.80 17.98
CA LEU A 98 13.74 12.17 17.53
C LEU A 98 13.69 13.53 16.81
N ARG A 99 14.30 14.57 17.40
CA ARG A 99 14.39 15.92 16.85
C ARG A 99 15.83 16.46 16.84
N SER A 100 16.66 15.96 17.75
CA SER A 100 18.02 16.44 18.00
C SER A 100 18.98 15.30 18.31
N VAL A 101 20.26 15.61 18.39
CA VAL A 101 21.30 14.64 18.80
C VAL A 101 21.09 14.17 20.26
N SER A 102 20.61 15.04 21.14
CA SER A 102 20.33 14.65 22.53
C SER A 102 19.23 13.59 22.64
N ASP A 103 18.25 13.58 21.70
CA ASP A 103 17.19 12.57 21.66
C ASP A 103 17.75 11.19 21.30
N ILE A 104 18.85 11.13 20.53
CA ILE A 104 19.55 9.87 20.24
C ILE A 104 20.05 9.22 21.53
N ASN A 105 20.67 10.02 22.41
CA ASN A 105 21.17 9.52 23.69
C ASN A 105 20.02 9.04 24.61
N LYS A 106 18.90 9.76 24.59
CA LYS A 106 17.68 9.34 25.32
C LYS A 106 17.15 8.01 24.77
N PHE A 107 17.08 7.88 23.46
CA PHE A 107 16.61 6.65 22.81
C PHE A 107 17.55 5.47 23.08
N ASP A 108 18.87 5.69 23.04
CA ASP A 108 19.85 4.64 23.40
C ASP A 108 19.65 4.14 24.83
N LYS A 109 19.44 5.03 25.80
CA LYS A 109 19.09 4.66 27.18
C LYS A 109 17.81 3.81 27.24
N GLN A 110 16.78 4.17 26.44
CA GLN A 110 15.54 3.39 26.35
C GLN A 110 15.77 2.01 25.74
N ILE A 111 16.60 1.89 24.69
CA ILE A 111 16.99 0.61 24.10
C ILE A 111 17.70 -0.30 25.15
N LYS A 112 18.64 0.25 25.91
CA LYS A 112 19.31 -0.48 26.99
C LYS A 112 18.32 -0.97 28.06
N SER A 113 17.38 -0.11 28.46
CA SER A 113 16.29 -0.49 29.37
C SER A 113 15.38 -1.56 28.77
N ALA A 114 14.96 -1.42 27.51
CA ALA A 114 14.14 -2.39 26.82
C ALA A 114 14.81 -3.77 26.71
N LYS A 115 16.14 -3.79 26.48
CA LYS A 115 16.93 -5.03 26.49
C LYS A 115 16.88 -5.73 27.85
N LYS A 116 17.05 -4.96 28.94
CA LYS A 116 17.01 -5.51 30.31
C LYS A 116 15.62 -6.01 30.67
N ASN A 117 14.58 -5.23 30.37
CA ASN A 117 13.21 -5.51 30.77
C ASN A 117 12.44 -6.35 29.74
N LYS A 118 13.07 -6.76 28.64
CA LYS A 118 12.46 -7.52 27.53
C LYS A 118 11.17 -6.85 27.03
N SER A 119 11.20 -5.54 26.81
CA SER A 119 10.06 -4.74 26.41
C SER A 119 10.25 -4.11 25.03
N ILE A 120 9.15 -3.63 24.44
CA ILE A 120 9.17 -2.91 23.16
C ILE A 120 9.53 -1.45 23.42
N VAL A 121 10.31 -0.85 22.52
CA VAL A 121 10.63 0.58 22.54
C VAL A 121 10.43 1.18 21.14
N ALA A 122 10.01 2.43 21.07
CA ALA A 122 9.77 3.12 19.81
C ALA A 122 10.54 4.43 19.67
N CYS A 123 10.88 4.77 18.43
CA CYS A 123 11.39 6.07 18.03
C CYS A 123 10.47 6.69 16.98
N LEU A 124 9.91 7.87 17.24
CA LEU A 124 9.11 8.63 16.29
C LEU A 124 10.00 9.63 15.55
N ILE A 125 10.01 9.58 14.23
CA ILE A 125 10.84 10.42 13.38
C ILE A 125 9.95 11.31 12.52
N GLU A 126 9.97 12.62 12.77
CA GLU A 126 9.24 13.62 12.00
C GLU A 126 9.88 13.84 10.62
N GLN A 127 9.08 14.32 9.67
CA GLN A 127 9.58 14.69 8.35
C GLN A 127 10.63 15.82 8.48
N GLY A 128 11.76 15.65 7.81
CA GLY A 128 12.86 16.63 7.81
C GLY A 128 13.91 16.41 8.91
N THR A 129 13.66 15.54 9.89
CA THR A 129 14.64 15.24 10.96
C THR A 129 15.92 14.58 10.43
N LEU A 130 15.78 13.68 9.45
CA LEU A 130 16.92 13.00 8.86
C LEU A 130 17.28 13.60 7.51
N LYS A 131 18.58 13.77 7.24
CA LYS A 131 19.08 14.22 5.94
C LYS A 131 18.80 13.16 4.86
N LYS A 132 18.33 13.61 3.69
CA LYS A 132 18.21 12.72 2.52
C LYS A 132 19.58 12.25 2.08
N ILE A 133 19.79 10.96 2.02
CA ILE A 133 20.93 10.37 1.31
C ILE A 133 20.62 10.49 -0.19
N LYS A 134 21.51 11.12 -0.96
CA LYS A 134 21.40 11.15 -2.42
C LYS A 134 21.51 9.71 -2.93
N ASN A 135 20.40 9.15 -3.36
CA ASN A 135 20.41 7.82 -4.00
C ASN A 135 20.91 8.01 -5.44
N THR A 136 22.15 7.68 -5.69
CA THR A 136 22.79 7.82 -7.02
C THR A 136 22.31 6.78 -8.02
N LYS A 137 21.66 5.71 -7.56
CA LYS A 137 21.11 4.69 -8.45
C LYS A 137 19.75 5.16 -9.00
N LYS A 138 19.67 5.44 -10.30
CA LYS A 138 18.41 5.61 -11.00
C LYS A 138 17.55 4.35 -10.80
N LYS A 139 16.29 4.52 -10.41
CA LYS A 139 15.31 3.41 -10.39
C LYS A 139 15.22 2.87 -11.81
N LYS A 140 15.54 1.61 -11.99
CA LYS A 140 15.39 0.94 -13.28
C LYS A 140 13.95 0.46 -13.40
N ASP A 141 13.29 0.81 -14.50
CA ASP A 141 11.99 0.23 -14.82
C ASP A 141 12.15 -1.26 -15.15
N PHE A 142 11.29 -2.08 -14.61
CA PHE A 142 11.23 -3.52 -14.93
C PHE A 142 10.55 -3.77 -16.27
N TYR A 143 9.59 -2.89 -16.63
CA TYR A 143 8.73 -3.03 -17.80
C TYR A 143 8.74 -1.74 -18.61
N ASN A 144 8.19 -1.80 -19.84
CA ASN A 144 8.29 -0.69 -20.80
C ASN A 144 6.95 0.01 -21.08
N LEU A 145 5.81 -0.56 -20.64
CA LEU A 145 4.50 0.04 -20.89
C LEU A 145 4.26 1.23 -19.98
N ASP A 146 3.99 2.39 -20.56
CA ASP A 146 3.67 3.61 -19.83
C ASP A 146 2.25 3.54 -19.24
N LYS A 147 2.10 3.87 -17.96
CA LYS A 147 0.81 3.91 -17.28
C LYS A 147 -0.15 4.93 -17.88
N GLU A 148 0.35 6.07 -18.38
CA GLU A 148 -0.50 7.08 -19.01
C GLU A 148 -1.23 6.50 -20.22
N LEU A 149 -0.51 5.78 -21.08
CA LEU A 149 -1.09 5.18 -22.26
C LEU A 149 -2.09 4.07 -21.91
N PHE A 150 -1.77 3.26 -20.90
CA PHE A 150 -2.70 2.26 -20.39
C PHE A 150 -3.99 2.91 -19.88
N PHE A 151 -3.91 3.91 -19.00
CA PHE A 151 -5.09 4.59 -18.46
C PHE A 151 -5.91 5.28 -19.57
N LYS A 152 -5.25 5.98 -20.50
CA LYS A 152 -5.93 6.61 -21.63
C LYS A 152 -6.73 5.58 -22.43
N THR A 153 -6.09 4.48 -22.84
CA THR A 153 -6.75 3.43 -23.63
C THR A 153 -7.86 2.74 -22.84
N LEU A 154 -7.69 2.51 -21.53
CA LEU A 154 -8.75 1.96 -20.69
C LEU A 154 -9.96 2.90 -20.68
N LEU A 155 -9.76 4.19 -20.40
CA LEU A 155 -10.82 5.17 -20.25
C LEU A 155 -11.59 5.41 -21.55
N GLU A 156 -10.92 5.39 -22.71
CA GLU A 156 -11.55 5.48 -24.05
C GLU A 156 -12.50 4.33 -24.35
N ASN A 157 -12.30 3.18 -23.72
CA ASN A 157 -13.09 1.97 -23.98
C ASN A 157 -14.11 1.65 -22.87
N LEU A 158 -14.24 2.49 -21.85
CA LEU A 158 -15.21 2.28 -20.77
C LEU A 158 -16.64 2.60 -21.20
N LYS A 159 -17.59 1.81 -20.72
CA LYS A 159 -19.01 2.15 -20.78
C LYS A 159 -19.34 3.29 -19.82
N LYS A 160 -20.29 4.16 -20.19
CA LYS A 160 -20.70 5.36 -19.46
C LYS A 160 -20.93 5.17 -17.95
N ASN A 161 -21.50 4.03 -17.56
CA ASN A 161 -21.86 3.73 -16.16
C ASN A 161 -20.83 2.84 -15.43
N THR A 162 -19.61 2.68 -15.97
CA THR A 162 -18.56 1.94 -15.28
C THR A 162 -18.01 2.75 -14.10
N LYS A 163 -17.94 2.14 -12.93
CA LYS A 163 -17.32 2.70 -11.73
C LYS A 163 -15.93 2.15 -11.53
N ILE A 164 -14.97 3.01 -11.17
CA ILE A 164 -13.59 2.62 -10.87
C ILE A 164 -13.30 2.88 -9.40
N ILE A 165 -12.72 1.89 -8.73
CA ILE A 165 -12.16 2.03 -7.39
C ILE A 165 -10.66 1.76 -7.49
N SER A 166 -9.85 2.79 -7.23
CA SER A 166 -8.42 2.76 -7.44
C SER A 166 -7.64 2.84 -6.13
N SER A 167 -6.57 2.04 -6.03
CA SER A 167 -5.72 1.96 -4.85
C SER A 167 -5.01 3.28 -4.54
N THR A 168 -4.66 3.46 -3.29
CA THR A 168 -3.89 4.61 -2.82
C THR A 168 -2.53 4.73 -3.52
N GLY A 169 -1.94 5.90 -3.45
CA GLY A 169 -0.63 6.18 -4.04
C GLY A 169 -0.72 6.69 -5.47
N TYR A 170 0.19 6.25 -6.32
CA TYR A 170 0.27 6.78 -7.68
C TYR A 170 -0.87 6.31 -8.58
N ASN A 171 -1.44 5.14 -8.38
CA ASN A 171 -2.54 4.65 -9.21
C ASN A 171 -3.75 5.59 -9.19
N SER A 172 -4.26 5.97 -8.02
CA SER A 172 -5.34 6.96 -7.90
C SER A 172 -4.95 8.33 -8.45
N ARG A 173 -3.73 8.77 -8.18
CA ARG A 173 -3.26 10.11 -8.57
C ARG A 173 -3.01 10.21 -10.08
N GLU A 174 -2.48 9.16 -10.70
CA GLU A 174 -2.31 9.09 -12.15
C GLU A 174 -3.67 8.99 -12.85
N LEU A 175 -4.58 8.13 -12.38
CA LEU A 175 -5.94 8.08 -12.92
C LEU A 175 -6.61 9.46 -12.89
N MET A 176 -6.54 10.17 -11.74
CA MET A 176 -7.07 11.53 -11.62
C MET A 176 -6.40 12.50 -12.60
N TYR A 177 -5.09 12.43 -12.73
CA TYR A 177 -4.32 13.27 -13.68
C TYR A 177 -4.76 13.01 -15.13
N ILE A 178 -4.86 11.76 -15.53
CA ILE A 178 -5.25 11.36 -16.89
C ILE A 178 -6.69 11.78 -17.20
N ARG A 179 -7.63 11.58 -16.27
CA ARG A 179 -9.00 12.10 -16.41
C ARG A 179 -9.01 13.60 -16.70
N LYS A 180 -8.25 14.38 -15.94
CA LYS A 180 -8.14 15.84 -16.16
C LYS A 180 -7.45 16.18 -17.48
N LYS A 181 -6.32 15.55 -17.78
CA LYS A 181 -5.51 15.82 -18.99
C LYS A 181 -6.29 15.61 -20.27
N TYR A 182 -7.06 14.52 -20.36
CA TYR A 182 -7.82 14.13 -21.55
C TYR A 182 -9.32 14.47 -21.45
N LYS A 183 -9.73 15.30 -20.47
CA LYS A 183 -11.12 15.75 -20.25
C LYS A 183 -12.13 14.60 -20.12
N PHE A 184 -11.74 13.45 -19.62
CA PHE A 184 -12.67 12.37 -19.30
C PHE A 184 -13.47 12.67 -18.04
N ASN A 185 -14.75 12.24 -17.99
CA ASN A 185 -15.58 12.38 -16.81
C ASN A 185 -14.96 11.66 -15.61
N ASN A 186 -14.77 12.37 -14.49
CA ASN A 186 -14.13 11.87 -13.27
C ASN A 186 -15.09 11.52 -12.12
N THR A 187 -16.42 11.70 -12.32
CA THR A 187 -17.42 11.47 -11.26
C THR A 187 -17.71 9.98 -11.01
N LYS A 188 -17.11 9.08 -11.77
CA LYS A 188 -17.31 7.63 -11.67
C LYS A 188 -16.17 6.90 -10.96
N ASP A 189 -15.21 7.66 -10.41
CA ASP A 189 -14.03 7.07 -9.78
C ASP A 189 -14.01 7.35 -8.28
N PHE A 190 -13.68 6.31 -7.50
CA PHE A 190 -13.35 6.42 -6.09
C PHE A 190 -11.83 6.28 -5.91
N TYR A 191 -11.20 7.39 -5.56
CA TYR A 191 -9.76 7.47 -5.35
C TYR A 191 -9.42 7.20 -3.91
N MET A 192 -8.86 6.03 -3.59
CA MET A 192 -8.40 5.76 -2.25
C MET A 192 -7.18 6.62 -1.93
N VAL A 193 -7.18 7.30 -0.79
CA VAL A 193 -6.07 8.14 -0.31
C VAL A 193 -5.25 7.47 0.78
N GLY A 194 -5.75 6.38 1.33
CA GLY A 194 -5.13 5.53 2.35
C GLY A 194 -5.70 4.12 2.28
N GLY A 195 -5.49 3.30 3.33
CA GLY A 195 -6.03 1.94 3.37
C GLY A 195 -5.40 1.03 2.30
N MET A 196 -4.07 1.11 2.11
CA MET A 196 -3.34 0.23 1.19
C MET A 196 -3.65 -1.24 1.51
N GLY A 197 -3.87 -2.04 0.49
CA GLY A 197 -4.25 -3.46 0.62
C GLY A 197 -5.75 -3.73 0.72
N HIS A 198 -6.60 -2.69 0.83
CA HIS A 198 -8.05 -2.85 0.98
C HIS A 198 -8.86 -2.51 -0.27
N THR A 199 -8.22 -2.20 -1.39
CA THR A 199 -8.90 -1.76 -2.62
C THR A 199 -9.86 -2.81 -3.15
N SER A 200 -9.43 -4.06 -3.20
CA SER A 200 -10.25 -5.19 -3.64
C SER A 200 -11.50 -5.36 -2.78
N SER A 201 -11.37 -5.21 -1.46
CA SER A 201 -12.49 -5.34 -0.53
C SER A 201 -13.51 -4.21 -0.68
N VAL A 202 -13.04 -2.96 -0.85
CA VAL A 202 -13.93 -1.81 -1.12
C VAL A 202 -14.66 -1.99 -2.45
N ALA A 203 -13.93 -2.41 -3.49
CA ALA A 203 -14.50 -2.65 -4.81
C ALA A 203 -15.50 -3.83 -4.81
N LEU A 204 -15.20 -4.91 -4.07
CA LEU A 204 -16.10 -6.03 -3.87
C LEU A 204 -17.39 -5.55 -3.20
N GLY A 205 -17.30 -4.91 -2.03
CA GLY A 205 -18.47 -4.42 -1.29
C GLY A 205 -19.37 -3.54 -2.15
N TYR A 206 -18.79 -2.63 -2.95
CA TYR A 206 -19.55 -1.82 -3.90
C TYR A 206 -20.22 -2.68 -4.99
N SER A 207 -19.50 -3.65 -5.57
CA SER A 207 -20.00 -4.47 -6.68
C SER A 207 -21.16 -5.38 -6.29
N LEU A 208 -21.20 -5.84 -5.05
CA LEU A 208 -22.25 -6.74 -4.55
C LEU A 208 -23.63 -6.07 -4.54
N SER A 209 -23.69 -4.76 -4.28
CA SER A 209 -24.93 -4.00 -4.18
C SER A 209 -25.19 -3.10 -5.41
N SER A 210 -24.32 -3.13 -6.42
CA SER A 210 -24.40 -2.27 -7.60
C SER A 210 -24.68 -3.05 -8.88
N LYS A 211 -25.58 -2.53 -9.72
CA LYS A 211 -25.78 -3.03 -11.10
C LYS A 211 -24.71 -2.52 -12.07
N ASN A 212 -23.92 -1.53 -11.66
CA ASN A 212 -22.88 -0.96 -12.51
C ASN A 212 -21.66 -1.88 -12.59
N LYS A 213 -21.00 -1.89 -13.76
CA LYS A 213 -19.69 -2.54 -13.87
C LYS A 213 -18.71 -1.86 -12.92
N THR A 214 -18.05 -2.62 -12.08
CA THR A 214 -17.08 -2.16 -11.10
C THR A 214 -15.70 -2.64 -11.48
N ILE A 215 -14.77 -1.71 -11.65
CA ILE A 215 -13.36 -2.01 -11.92
C ILE A 215 -12.55 -1.66 -10.68
N CYS A 216 -11.91 -2.66 -10.10
CA CYS A 216 -10.88 -2.50 -9.09
C CYS A 216 -9.54 -2.28 -9.80
N ILE A 217 -8.84 -1.17 -9.55
CA ILE A 217 -7.47 -0.94 -10.02
C ILE A 217 -6.55 -0.96 -8.81
N ASP A 218 -5.70 -1.97 -8.74
CA ASP A 218 -4.80 -2.16 -7.62
C ASP A 218 -3.34 -2.18 -8.07
N GLY A 219 -2.41 -1.99 -7.13
CA GLY A 219 -0.98 -2.11 -7.36
C GLY A 219 -0.45 -3.40 -6.76
N ASP A 220 0.68 -3.89 -7.28
CA ASP A 220 1.33 -5.12 -6.81
C ASP A 220 1.64 -5.09 -5.30
N GLY A 221 2.22 -4.02 -4.80
CA GLY A 221 2.47 -3.88 -3.36
C GLY A 221 1.20 -3.83 -2.52
N SER A 222 0.11 -3.24 -3.04
CA SER A 222 -1.19 -3.19 -2.37
C SER A 222 -1.85 -4.57 -2.34
N LEU A 223 -1.85 -5.28 -3.46
CA LEU A 223 -2.36 -6.66 -3.55
C LEU A 223 -1.63 -7.59 -2.57
N LEU A 224 -0.29 -7.56 -2.57
CA LEU A 224 0.53 -8.44 -1.73
C LEU A 224 0.39 -8.13 -0.24
N MET A 225 0.06 -6.90 0.13
CA MET A 225 -0.13 -6.49 1.52
C MET A 225 -1.26 -7.26 2.21
N HIS A 226 -2.36 -7.54 1.49
CA HIS A 226 -3.51 -8.29 1.97
C HIS A 226 -4.02 -9.28 0.92
N LEU A 227 -3.16 -10.20 0.49
CA LEU A 227 -3.44 -11.15 -0.59
C LEU A 227 -4.71 -11.98 -0.34
N GLY A 228 -5.03 -12.33 0.90
CA GLY A 228 -6.26 -13.04 1.25
C GLY A 228 -7.55 -12.32 0.86
N SER A 229 -7.54 -10.98 0.75
CA SER A 229 -8.72 -10.22 0.34
C SER A 229 -9.12 -10.48 -1.12
N ILE A 230 -8.15 -10.86 -1.98
CA ILE A 230 -8.43 -11.25 -3.36
C ILE A 230 -9.15 -12.60 -3.44
N LYS A 231 -8.86 -13.52 -2.52
CA LYS A 231 -9.62 -14.78 -2.40
C LYS A 231 -11.09 -14.49 -2.10
N THR A 232 -11.37 -13.55 -1.18
CA THR A 232 -12.74 -13.13 -0.88
C THR A 232 -13.42 -12.56 -2.14
N ALA A 233 -12.72 -11.71 -2.90
CA ALA A 233 -13.25 -11.17 -4.15
C ALA A 233 -13.50 -12.28 -5.19
N GLY A 234 -12.57 -13.22 -5.36
CA GLY A 234 -12.71 -14.35 -6.28
C GLY A 234 -13.83 -15.32 -5.92
N THR A 235 -14.25 -15.35 -4.65
CA THR A 235 -15.34 -16.21 -4.17
C THR A 235 -16.70 -15.55 -4.29
N PHE A 236 -16.82 -14.25 -3.93
CA PHE A 236 -18.11 -13.59 -3.76
C PHE A 236 -18.42 -12.55 -4.84
N ALA A 237 -17.44 -12.13 -5.65
CA ALA A 237 -17.70 -11.13 -6.68
C ALA A 237 -18.61 -11.68 -7.79
N ASN A 238 -19.51 -10.83 -8.26
CA ASN A 238 -20.38 -11.13 -9.38
C ASN A 238 -19.72 -10.77 -10.73
N LYS A 239 -20.41 -11.07 -11.84
CA LYS A 239 -19.94 -10.80 -13.22
C LYS A 239 -19.66 -9.32 -13.52
N ASN A 240 -20.17 -8.40 -12.70
CA ASN A 240 -19.94 -6.97 -12.88
C ASN A 240 -18.58 -6.51 -12.33
N PHE A 241 -17.92 -7.35 -11.53
CA PHE A 241 -16.61 -7.03 -10.95
C PHE A 241 -15.47 -7.39 -11.92
N LYS A 242 -14.50 -6.48 -12.06
CA LYS A 242 -13.29 -6.65 -12.84
C LYS A 242 -12.09 -6.22 -12.02
N TYR A 243 -11.04 -7.02 -11.99
CA TYR A 243 -9.81 -6.70 -11.25
C TYR A 243 -8.66 -6.41 -12.20
N ILE A 244 -7.99 -5.27 -12.01
CA ILE A 244 -6.81 -4.85 -12.76
C ILE A 244 -5.65 -4.68 -11.78
N LEU A 245 -4.59 -5.43 -11.99
CA LEU A 245 -3.32 -5.31 -11.29
C LEU A 245 -2.35 -4.49 -12.12
N LEU A 246 -1.95 -3.32 -11.64
CA LEU A 246 -0.83 -2.56 -12.18
C LEU A 246 0.45 -3.02 -11.51
N ASN A 247 1.23 -3.84 -12.20
CA ASN A 247 2.47 -4.43 -11.70
C ASN A 247 3.67 -3.65 -12.23
N ASN A 248 4.36 -2.91 -11.38
CA ASN A 248 5.64 -2.26 -11.66
C ASN A 248 6.81 -2.84 -10.84
N ASN A 249 6.55 -3.91 -10.08
CA ASN A 249 7.51 -4.57 -9.20
C ASN A 249 8.15 -3.63 -8.15
N ALA A 250 7.43 -2.58 -7.73
CA ALA A 250 7.97 -1.58 -6.80
C ALA A 250 6.90 -0.87 -5.98
N HIS A 251 7.24 -0.58 -4.73
CA HIS A 251 6.52 0.37 -3.87
C HIS A 251 6.83 1.82 -4.30
N ASP A 252 6.43 2.20 -5.52
CA ASP A 252 6.87 3.41 -6.21
C ASP A 252 6.55 4.71 -5.45
N SER A 253 5.39 4.78 -4.81
CA SER A 253 4.93 5.98 -4.09
C SER A 253 5.59 6.20 -2.72
N VAL A 254 6.31 5.23 -2.17
CA VAL A 254 6.85 5.29 -0.78
C VAL A 254 8.34 5.04 -0.67
N GLY A 255 9.06 4.78 -1.75
CA GLY A 255 10.51 4.61 -1.67
C GLY A 255 11.09 3.78 -2.82
N GLY A 256 10.24 3.05 -3.54
CA GLY A 256 10.61 2.27 -4.71
C GLY A 256 11.35 0.98 -4.38
N GLN A 257 11.16 0.44 -3.19
CA GLN A 257 11.62 -0.90 -2.84
C GLN A 257 10.88 -1.92 -3.70
N SER A 258 11.56 -3.04 -4.03
CA SER A 258 10.94 -4.13 -4.78
C SER A 258 9.79 -4.74 -3.98
N THR A 259 8.70 -5.08 -4.67
CA THR A 259 7.60 -5.90 -4.16
C THR A 259 7.83 -7.38 -4.39
N TYR A 260 8.82 -7.74 -5.21
CA TYR A 260 9.07 -9.10 -5.71
C TYR A 260 7.89 -9.70 -6.48
N ALA A 261 7.00 -8.86 -7.00
CA ALA A 261 5.83 -9.28 -7.75
C ALA A 261 6.17 -9.93 -9.10
N ASN A 262 7.38 -9.67 -9.65
CA ASN A 262 7.87 -10.32 -10.86
C ASN A 262 8.10 -11.83 -10.70
N ASP A 263 8.27 -12.31 -9.47
CA ASP A 263 8.53 -13.73 -9.16
C ASP A 263 7.22 -14.53 -9.01
N ILE A 264 6.05 -13.85 -9.13
CA ILE A 264 4.73 -14.45 -8.96
C ILE A 264 4.09 -14.73 -10.32
N ASP A 265 3.62 -15.96 -10.50
CA ASP A 265 2.74 -16.34 -11.61
C ASP A 265 1.30 -15.92 -11.28
N PHE A 266 0.92 -14.69 -11.69
CA PHE A 266 -0.41 -14.16 -11.43
C PHE A 266 -1.52 -14.87 -12.19
N GLU A 267 -1.23 -15.59 -13.27
CA GLU A 267 -2.22 -16.42 -13.96
C GLU A 267 -2.64 -17.57 -13.07
N LYS A 268 -1.68 -18.37 -12.61
CA LYS A 268 -1.97 -19.50 -11.69
C LYS A 268 -2.58 -19.01 -10.40
N LEU A 269 -2.02 -17.93 -9.82
CA LEU A 269 -2.52 -17.35 -8.58
C LEU A 269 -3.97 -16.91 -8.71
N SER A 270 -4.32 -16.11 -9.71
CA SER A 270 -5.68 -15.61 -9.88
C SER A 270 -6.70 -16.73 -10.09
N LYS A 271 -6.37 -17.76 -10.88
CA LYS A 271 -7.21 -18.94 -11.07
C LYS A 271 -7.45 -19.69 -9.75
N SER A 272 -6.39 -19.90 -8.95
CA SER A 272 -6.48 -20.53 -7.62
C SER A 272 -7.33 -19.72 -6.64
N LEU A 273 -7.34 -18.41 -6.79
CA LEU A 273 -8.14 -17.51 -5.96
C LEU A 273 -9.61 -17.38 -6.41
N GLY A 274 -10.00 -17.98 -7.54
CA GLY A 274 -11.39 -18.07 -8.01
C GLY A 274 -11.72 -17.18 -9.21
N PHE A 275 -10.75 -16.51 -9.83
CA PHE A 275 -10.97 -15.79 -11.08
C PHE A 275 -11.05 -16.77 -12.26
N GLN A 276 -12.07 -16.61 -13.10
CA GLN A 276 -12.37 -17.52 -14.19
C GLN A 276 -11.50 -17.26 -15.43
N LYS A 277 -11.12 -15.99 -15.66
CA LYS A 277 -10.32 -15.57 -16.81
C LYS A 277 -9.17 -14.68 -16.38
N PHE A 278 -8.01 -14.94 -16.95
CA PHE A 278 -6.80 -14.13 -16.79
C PHE A 278 -6.42 -13.47 -18.11
N TYR A 279 -6.04 -12.21 -18.04
CA TYR A 279 -5.50 -11.41 -19.13
C TYR A 279 -4.16 -10.82 -18.71
N SER A 280 -3.23 -10.66 -19.64
CA SER A 280 -1.94 -10.01 -19.37
C SER A 280 -1.61 -9.02 -20.49
N ILE A 281 -1.15 -7.83 -20.10
CA ILE A 281 -0.61 -6.82 -21.00
C ILE A 281 0.84 -6.56 -20.58
N LYS A 282 1.78 -6.85 -21.48
CA LYS A 282 3.24 -6.70 -21.26
C LYS A 282 3.83 -5.57 -22.11
N ASP A 283 3.18 -5.22 -23.19
CA ASP A 283 3.65 -4.24 -24.18
C ASP A 283 2.47 -3.52 -24.87
N LEU A 284 2.79 -2.64 -25.81
CA LEU A 284 1.84 -1.82 -26.55
C LEU A 284 1.09 -2.59 -27.67
N LYS A 285 1.68 -3.65 -28.18
CA LYS A 285 1.26 -4.31 -29.43
C LYS A 285 -0.21 -4.74 -29.40
N ASN A 286 -0.71 -5.24 -28.28
CA ASN A 286 -2.06 -5.77 -28.12
C ASN A 286 -2.89 -5.00 -27.06
N LEU A 287 -2.41 -3.84 -26.61
CA LEU A 287 -3.01 -3.09 -25.51
C LEU A 287 -4.52 -2.89 -25.69
N LYS A 288 -4.93 -2.25 -26.78
CA LYS A 288 -6.35 -1.92 -27.05
C LYS A 288 -7.21 -3.18 -27.21
N THR A 289 -6.69 -4.19 -27.90
CA THR A 289 -7.40 -5.46 -28.15
C THR A 289 -7.66 -6.21 -26.85
N ILE A 290 -6.65 -6.33 -25.99
CA ILE A 290 -6.79 -7.04 -24.71
C ILE A 290 -7.72 -6.27 -23.77
N ILE A 291 -7.61 -4.94 -23.70
CA ILE A 291 -8.52 -4.10 -22.90
C ILE A 291 -9.96 -4.30 -23.35
N LYS A 292 -10.24 -4.27 -24.66
CA LYS A 292 -11.60 -4.52 -25.18
C LYS A 292 -12.11 -5.91 -24.81
N LYS A 293 -11.31 -6.97 -25.04
CA LYS A 293 -11.67 -8.34 -24.66
C LYS A 293 -11.97 -8.44 -23.16
N PHE A 294 -11.09 -7.92 -22.30
CA PHE A 294 -11.27 -7.91 -20.86
C PHE A 294 -12.55 -7.19 -20.43
N LEU A 295 -12.83 -6.02 -21.01
CA LEU A 295 -14.02 -5.22 -20.66
C LEU A 295 -15.32 -5.87 -21.16
N LEU A 296 -15.31 -6.60 -22.27
CA LEU A 296 -16.49 -7.27 -22.84
C LEU A 296 -16.77 -8.64 -22.22
N ASP A 297 -15.75 -9.29 -21.68
CA ASP A 297 -15.89 -10.60 -21.06
C ASP A 297 -16.95 -10.59 -19.95
N LYS A 298 -17.79 -11.62 -19.91
CA LYS A 298 -18.87 -11.76 -18.90
C LYS A 298 -18.44 -12.55 -17.66
N SER A 299 -17.22 -13.10 -17.67
CA SER A 299 -16.66 -13.87 -16.55
C SER A 299 -16.05 -12.95 -15.49
N LEU A 300 -15.76 -13.51 -14.33
CA LEU A 300 -14.92 -12.86 -13.31
C LEU A 300 -13.47 -12.85 -13.80
N CYS A 301 -12.98 -11.67 -14.17
CA CYS A 301 -11.69 -11.51 -14.85
C CYS A 301 -10.65 -10.81 -13.98
N PHE A 302 -9.42 -11.31 -14.09
CA PHE A 302 -8.21 -10.67 -13.57
C PHE A 302 -7.33 -10.23 -14.76
N LEU A 303 -6.91 -8.96 -14.75
CA LEU A 303 -5.98 -8.41 -15.76
C LEU A 303 -4.70 -7.97 -15.07
N GLU A 304 -3.56 -8.58 -15.41
CA GLU A 304 -2.25 -8.04 -15.06
C GLU A 304 -1.75 -7.10 -16.14
N VAL A 305 -1.32 -5.91 -15.76
CA VAL A 305 -0.69 -4.93 -16.64
C VAL A 305 0.71 -4.62 -16.14
N LYS A 306 1.73 -5.01 -16.89
CA LYS A 306 3.14 -4.77 -16.56
C LYS A 306 3.54 -3.38 -17.01
N VAL A 307 3.73 -2.46 -16.06
CA VAL A 307 3.89 -1.03 -16.31
C VAL A 307 5.20 -0.48 -15.77
N THR A 308 5.65 0.67 -16.31
CA THR A 308 6.79 1.42 -15.77
C THR A 308 6.44 2.06 -14.43
N ASN A 309 7.47 2.51 -13.69
CA ASN A 309 7.28 3.44 -12.58
C ASN A 309 6.67 4.75 -13.08
N SER A 310 6.07 5.53 -12.18
CA SER A 310 5.49 6.83 -12.54
C SER A 310 6.54 7.79 -13.09
N LYS A 311 6.27 8.35 -14.26
CA LYS A 311 7.10 9.37 -14.92
C LYS A 311 6.63 10.79 -14.66
N ILE A 312 5.45 10.95 -14.06
CA ILE A 312 4.81 12.25 -13.83
C ILE A 312 5.39 12.89 -12.56
N LYS A 313 6.10 14.01 -12.71
CA LYS A 313 6.79 14.69 -11.60
C LYS A 313 5.84 15.28 -10.54
N LYS A 314 4.70 15.83 -10.97
CA LYS A 314 3.70 16.48 -10.08
C LYS A 314 2.33 15.86 -10.30
N LEU A 315 2.02 14.82 -9.56
CA LEU A 315 0.70 14.21 -9.56
C LEU A 315 -0.27 14.98 -8.64
N PRO A 316 -1.52 15.19 -9.07
CA PRO A 316 -2.54 15.80 -8.23
C PRO A 316 -2.81 14.94 -7.01
N ARG A 317 -3.40 15.54 -5.99
CA ARG A 317 -3.87 14.84 -4.78
C ARG A 317 -5.35 15.12 -4.59
N PRO A 318 -6.16 14.10 -4.24
CA PRO A 318 -7.53 14.33 -3.83
C PRO A 318 -7.56 15.18 -2.56
N THR A 319 -8.26 16.31 -2.59
CA THR A 319 -8.31 17.25 -1.44
C THR A 319 -9.68 17.27 -0.77
N ASP A 320 -10.75 17.44 -1.54
CA ASP A 320 -12.12 17.44 -1.02
C ASP A 320 -12.70 16.01 -1.11
N LEU A 321 -12.36 15.19 -0.13
CA LEU A 321 -12.71 13.77 -0.13
C LEU A 321 -14.20 13.51 0.03
N ILE A 322 -14.89 14.38 0.77
CA ILE A 322 -16.37 14.27 0.96
C ILE A 322 -17.08 14.55 -0.36
N LYS A 323 -16.68 15.60 -1.06
CA LYS A 323 -17.23 15.93 -2.38
C LYS A 323 -16.98 14.82 -3.39
N LEU A 324 -15.75 14.29 -3.46
CA LEU A 324 -15.40 13.16 -4.35
C LEU A 324 -16.23 11.91 -4.05
N LYS A 325 -16.41 11.56 -2.77
CA LYS A 325 -17.30 10.48 -2.35
C LYS A 325 -18.73 10.71 -2.85
N ASN A 326 -19.29 11.88 -2.59
CA ASN A 326 -20.66 12.21 -2.98
C ASN A 326 -20.85 12.22 -4.52
N GLN A 327 -19.84 12.63 -5.29
CA GLN A 327 -19.83 12.53 -6.75
C GLN A 327 -19.81 11.08 -7.24
N PHE A 328 -18.99 10.22 -6.60
CA PHE A 328 -18.94 8.80 -6.93
C PHE A 328 -20.25 8.08 -6.66
N MET A 329 -20.97 8.44 -5.60
CA MET A 329 -22.24 7.81 -5.22
C MET A 329 -23.41 8.16 -6.16
N ARG A 330 -23.31 9.21 -6.94
CA ARG A 330 -24.25 9.59 -8.02
C ARG A 330 -24.01 8.75 -9.27
#